data_f3f198acf4c7d1f66dff10b115ac42a2
#
_entry.id   f3f198acf4c7d1f66dff10b115ac42a2
#
_cell.length_a   1.000
_cell.length_b   1.000
_cell.length_c   1.000
_cell.angle_alpha   90.00
_cell.angle_beta   90.00
_cell.angle_gamma   90.00
#
_symmetry.space_group_name_H-M   'P 1'
#
loop_
_entity.id
_entity.type
_entity.pdbx_description
1 polymer ?
#
loop_
_entity_poly.entity_id
_entity_poly.type
_entity_poly.pdbx_seq_one_letter_code
_entity_poly.pdbx_strand_id
1 'polypeptide(L)'
;MTQASQTNALAAETSPYLQQHASNPVDWQPWGEAALIRARQEDKPILLSVGYSACHWCHVMAHESFEDTEIAELMNRHFINIKVDREERPDLDKIYQTAHQLLTHRPGGWPLTMFLMPTDHMPFFAGTYFPKQPRFGMPSFPDVLGRIADVYRQHRGDIERQSAGLKQALAGLSPPVSEDDPGPGPLGEARTSLDREFDDAHV
;
A
#
# COMPACT_ATOMS: atom_id res chain seq x y z
N MET A 1 -19.92 -30.55 -12.35
CA MET A 1 -18.67 -29.99 -12.92
C MET A 1 -18.12 -29.05 -11.91
N THR A 2 -17.12 -29.48 -11.12
CA THR A 2 -16.41 -28.66 -10.15
C THR A 2 -15.61 -27.62 -10.93
N GLN A 3 -16.00 -26.35 -10.85
CA GLN A 3 -15.13 -25.26 -11.29
C GLN A 3 -13.84 -25.38 -10.49
N ALA A 4 -12.73 -25.60 -11.15
CA ALA A 4 -11.42 -25.46 -10.54
C ALA A 4 -11.37 -24.04 -9.97
N SER A 5 -11.16 -23.92 -8.66
CA SER A 5 -10.94 -22.64 -7.98
C SER A 5 -9.75 -21.99 -8.68
N GLN A 6 -10.03 -20.95 -9.47
CA GLN A 6 -9.00 -20.23 -10.20
C GLN A 6 -8.26 -19.37 -9.16
N THR A 7 -7.04 -19.79 -8.82
CA THR A 7 -6.17 -19.04 -7.91
C THR A 7 -5.47 -17.91 -8.68
N ASN A 8 -5.28 -16.77 -8.01
CA ASN A 8 -4.49 -15.66 -8.54
C ASN A 8 -2.98 -15.88 -8.32
N ALA A 9 -2.14 -14.92 -8.71
CA ALA A 9 -0.69 -15.06 -8.68
C ALA A 9 -0.10 -15.24 -7.26
N LEU A 10 -0.84 -14.87 -6.21
CA LEU A 10 -0.39 -15.02 -4.82
C LEU A 10 -0.28 -16.49 -4.37
N ALA A 11 -0.87 -17.43 -5.10
CA ALA A 11 -0.75 -18.86 -4.79
C ALA A 11 0.69 -19.38 -4.88
N ALA A 12 1.56 -18.70 -5.63
CA ALA A 12 2.97 -19.05 -5.79
C ALA A 12 3.89 -18.40 -4.75
N GLU A 13 3.35 -17.50 -3.91
CA GLU A 13 4.12 -16.77 -2.90
C GLU A 13 4.35 -17.62 -1.64
N THR A 14 5.38 -17.26 -0.87
CA THR A 14 5.75 -17.93 0.38
C THR A 14 5.12 -17.29 1.63
N SER A 15 4.74 -16.01 1.53
CA SER A 15 4.08 -15.29 2.62
C SER A 15 2.74 -15.94 2.98
N PRO A 16 2.52 -16.35 4.24
CA PRO A 16 1.21 -16.82 4.70
C PRO A 16 0.10 -15.80 4.51
N TYR A 17 0.42 -14.51 4.66
CA TYR A 17 -0.52 -13.42 4.43
C TYR A 17 -0.96 -13.33 2.97
N LEU A 18 -0.03 -13.40 2.02
CA LEU A 18 -0.34 -13.37 0.60
C LEU A 18 -1.14 -14.61 0.20
N GLN A 19 -0.75 -15.79 0.68
CA GLN A 19 -1.47 -17.05 0.40
C GLN A 19 -2.92 -17.04 0.88
N GLN A 20 -3.27 -16.34 1.97
CA GLN A 20 -4.65 -16.18 2.44
C GLN A 20 -5.55 -15.51 1.38
N HIS A 21 -4.97 -14.73 0.47
CA HIS A 21 -5.67 -14.03 -0.60
C HIS A 21 -5.58 -14.71 -1.97
N ALA A 22 -4.93 -15.87 -2.06
CA ALA A 22 -4.74 -16.59 -3.32
C ALA A 22 -6.05 -17.05 -3.98
N SER A 23 -7.09 -17.30 -3.19
CA SER A 23 -8.42 -17.71 -3.67
C SER A 23 -9.40 -16.55 -3.86
N ASN A 24 -9.02 -15.32 -3.59
CA ASN A 24 -9.89 -14.17 -3.84
C ASN A 24 -10.19 -14.03 -5.34
N PRO A 25 -11.42 -13.58 -5.72
CA PRO A 25 -11.76 -13.28 -7.11
C PRO A 25 -11.00 -12.07 -7.67
N VAL A 26 -10.34 -11.28 -6.84
CA VAL A 26 -9.43 -10.21 -7.25
C VAL A 26 -8.19 -10.82 -7.90
N ASP A 27 -7.79 -10.30 -9.06
CA ASP A 27 -6.55 -10.66 -9.77
C ASP A 27 -5.34 -10.02 -9.05
N TRP A 28 -5.07 -10.51 -7.83
CA TRP A 28 -3.97 -10.07 -7.03
C TRP A 28 -2.62 -10.49 -7.62
N GLN A 29 -1.70 -9.54 -7.67
CA GLN A 29 -0.30 -9.74 -8.03
C GLN A 29 0.58 -9.46 -6.81
N PRO A 30 1.70 -10.16 -6.62
CA PRO A 30 2.73 -9.72 -5.69
C PRO A 30 3.43 -8.47 -6.25
N TRP A 31 4.07 -7.69 -5.36
CA TRP A 31 4.91 -6.59 -5.80
C TRP A 31 6.14 -7.12 -6.53
N GLY A 32 6.23 -6.84 -7.82
CA GLY A 32 7.33 -7.31 -8.66
C GLY A 32 7.28 -6.67 -10.04
N GLU A 33 8.36 -6.86 -10.78
CA GLU A 33 8.54 -6.22 -12.09
C GLU A 33 7.43 -6.59 -13.08
N ALA A 34 6.95 -7.83 -13.04
CA ALA A 34 5.87 -8.29 -13.92
C ALA A 34 4.58 -7.49 -13.74
N ALA A 35 4.16 -7.25 -12.48
CA ALA A 35 2.97 -6.46 -12.17
C ALA A 35 3.15 -4.98 -12.56
N LEU A 36 4.32 -4.42 -12.31
CA LEU A 36 4.66 -3.04 -12.62
C LEU A 36 4.76 -2.80 -14.14
N ILE A 37 5.31 -3.74 -14.91
CA ILE A 37 5.31 -3.70 -16.38
C ILE A 37 3.88 -3.78 -16.90
N ARG A 38 3.08 -4.71 -16.38
CA ARG A 38 1.68 -4.87 -16.76
C ARG A 38 0.89 -3.58 -16.55
N ALA A 39 1.07 -2.91 -15.41
CA ALA A 39 0.41 -1.64 -15.11
C ALA A 39 0.75 -0.56 -16.16
N ARG A 40 2.01 -0.48 -16.57
CA ARG A 40 2.45 0.44 -17.63
C ARG A 40 1.89 0.09 -19.00
N GLN A 41 1.89 -1.19 -19.37
CA GLN A 41 1.41 -1.66 -20.67
C GLN A 41 -0.10 -1.50 -20.84
N GLU A 42 -0.88 -1.76 -19.78
CA GLU A 42 -2.33 -1.61 -19.80
C GLU A 42 -2.78 -0.16 -19.50
N ASP A 43 -1.85 0.74 -19.19
CA ASP A 43 -2.11 2.12 -18.71
C ASP A 43 -3.16 2.17 -17.60
N LYS A 44 -3.05 1.25 -16.64
CA LYS A 44 -3.93 1.17 -15.48
C LYS A 44 -3.21 1.64 -14.23
N PRO A 45 -3.87 2.43 -13.37
CA PRO A 45 -3.32 2.75 -12.05
C PRO A 45 -3.19 1.48 -11.21
N ILE A 46 -2.21 1.48 -10.33
CA ILE A 46 -1.99 0.38 -9.39
C ILE A 46 -2.85 0.63 -8.15
N LEU A 47 -3.64 -0.38 -7.75
CA LEU A 47 -4.23 -0.45 -6.42
C LEU A 47 -3.30 -1.30 -5.55
N LEU A 48 -2.59 -0.64 -4.63
CA LEU A 48 -1.68 -1.26 -3.68
C LEU A 48 -2.38 -1.48 -2.34
N SER A 49 -2.42 -2.71 -1.86
CA SER A 49 -2.92 -3.07 -0.54
C SER A 49 -1.80 -3.68 0.31
N VAL A 50 -1.45 -3.00 1.40
CA VAL A 50 -0.41 -3.46 2.33
C VAL A 50 -1.06 -3.88 3.64
N GLY A 51 -0.64 -5.02 4.18
CA GLY A 51 -1.13 -5.56 5.44
C GLY A 51 -0.21 -6.63 6.01
N TYR A 52 -0.72 -7.46 6.92
CA TYR A 52 0.00 -8.57 7.54
C TYR A 52 -0.97 -9.60 8.13
N SER A 53 -0.49 -10.79 8.46
CA SER A 53 -1.33 -11.92 8.85
C SER A 53 -2.20 -11.68 10.09
N ALA A 54 -1.71 -10.98 11.10
CA ALA A 54 -2.45 -10.70 12.33
C ALA A 54 -3.29 -9.41 12.28
N CYS A 55 -3.42 -8.78 11.10
CA CYS A 55 -4.12 -7.52 10.93
C CYS A 55 -5.65 -7.71 10.92
N HIS A 56 -6.34 -7.39 12.02
CA HIS A 56 -7.79 -7.53 12.14
C HIS A 56 -8.56 -6.80 11.02
N TRP A 57 -8.27 -5.52 10.79
CA TRP A 57 -8.97 -4.73 9.77
C TRP A 57 -8.64 -5.16 8.33
N CYS A 58 -7.48 -5.82 8.11
CA CYS A 58 -7.16 -6.42 6.81
C CYS A 58 -8.11 -7.59 6.52
N HIS A 59 -8.38 -8.44 7.52
CA HIS A 59 -9.35 -9.54 7.40
C HIS A 59 -10.77 -9.01 7.21
N VAL A 60 -11.17 -7.98 7.94
CA VAL A 60 -12.50 -7.35 7.75
C VAL A 60 -12.66 -6.86 6.32
N MET A 61 -11.67 -6.12 5.77
CA MET A 61 -11.72 -5.62 4.40
C MET A 61 -11.69 -6.75 3.36
N ALA A 62 -10.98 -7.85 3.63
CA ALA A 62 -10.97 -9.02 2.78
C ALA A 62 -12.37 -9.63 2.66
N HIS A 63 -13.01 -9.93 3.77
CA HIS A 63 -14.35 -10.51 3.79
C HIS A 63 -15.42 -9.58 3.23
N GLU A 64 -15.32 -8.29 3.49
CA GLU A 64 -16.32 -7.34 3.00
C GLU A 64 -16.16 -7.03 1.51
N SER A 65 -14.93 -7.02 0.98
CA SER A 65 -14.65 -6.46 -0.34
C SER A 65 -13.85 -7.38 -1.27
N PHE A 66 -12.76 -8.01 -0.80
CA PHE A 66 -11.88 -8.76 -1.71
C PHE A 66 -12.43 -10.13 -2.08
N GLU A 67 -13.34 -10.68 -1.28
CA GLU A 67 -14.07 -11.93 -1.54
C GLU A 67 -15.38 -11.71 -2.33
N ASP A 68 -15.79 -10.45 -2.48
CA ASP A 68 -16.98 -10.08 -3.23
C ASP A 68 -16.68 -10.01 -4.72
N THR A 69 -17.43 -10.78 -5.53
CA THR A 69 -17.18 -10.88 -6.98
C THR A 69 -17.46 -9.59 -7.74
N GLU A 70 -18.47 -8.80 -7.34
CA GLU A 70 -18.81 -7.54 -8.02
C GLU A 70 -17.73 -6.50 -7.78
N ILE A 71 -17.22 -6.41 -6.53
CA ILE A 71 -16.13 -5.50 -6.17
C ILE A 71 -14.83 -5.96 -6.86
N ALA A 72 -14.56 -7.27 -6.88
CA ALA A 72 -13.38 -7.81 -7.55
C ALA A 72 -13.39 -7.52 -9.05
N GLU A 73 -14.55 -7.64 -9.73
CA GLU A 73 -14.69 -7.27 -11.14
C GLU A 73 -14.40 -5.78 -11.36
N LEU A 74 -14.85 -4.89 -10.47
CA LEU A 74 -14.56 -3.46 -10.54
C LEU A 74 -13.06 -3.20 -10.36
N MET A 75 -12.43 -3.86 -9.38
CA MET A 75 -10.99 -3.77 -9.14
C MET A 75 -10.20 -4.25 -10.37
N ASN A 76 -10.49 -5.44 -10.88
CA ASN A 76 -9.77 -6.05 -12.01
C ASN A 76 -9.94 -5.25 -13.32
N ARG A 77 -11.10 -4.62 -13.51
CA ARG A 77 -11.38 -3.80 -14.69
C ARG A 77 -10.54 -2.54 -14.74
N HIS A 78 -10.35 -1.87 -13.61
CA HIS A 78 -9.81 -0.52 -13.56
C HIS A 78 -8.39 -0.43 -13.03
N PHE A 79 -7.89 -1.45 -12.34
CA PHE A 79 -6.61 -1.40 -11.65
C PHE A 79 -5.76 -2.65 -11.93
N ILE A 80 -4.47 -2.51 -11.76
CA ILE A 80 -3.58 -3.62 -11.46
C ILE A 80 -3.50 -3.73 -9.94
N ASN A 81 -3.98 -4.84 -9.40
CA ASN A 81 -4.14 -5.03 -7.97
C ASN A 81 -2.89 -5.70 -7.40
N ILE A 82 -2.14 -4.97 -6.57
CA ILE A 82 -0.91 -5.48 -5.96
C ILE A 82 -1.11 -5.61 -4.46
N LYS A 83 -0.74 -6.78 -3.92
CA LYS A 83 -0.78 -7.05 -2.49
C LYS A 83 0.62 -7.20 -1.93
N VAL A 84 0.85 -6.60 -0.76
CA VAL A 84 2.15 -6.58 -0.09
C VAL A 84 1.99 -7.04 1.35
N ASP A 85 2.83 -7.97 1.76
CA ASP A 85 3.05 -8.29 3.17
C ASP A 85 4.12 -7.34 3.74
N ARG A 86 3.74 -6.53 4.73
CA ARG A 86 4.66 -5.61 5.37
C ARG A 86 5.78 -6.32 6.16
N GLU A 87 5.56 -7.55 6.56
CA GLU A 87 6.55 -8.34 7.31
C GLU A 87 7.68 -8.82 6.38
N GLU A 88 7.38 -9.09 5.10
CA GLU A 88 8.38 -9.40 4.09
C GLU A 88 8.96 -8.14 3.40
N ARG A 89 8.13 -7.08 3.25
CA ARG A 89 8.51 -5.84 2.55
C ARG A 89 8.31 -4.60 3.44
N PRO A 90 9.02 -4.51 4.58
CA PRO A 90 8.95 -3.34 5.46
C PRO A 90 9.46 -2.06 4.80
N ASP A 91 10.31 -2.17 3.79
CA ASP A 91 10.78 -1.08 2.95
C ASP A 91 9.63 -0.39 2.21
N LEU A 92 8.77 -1.16 1.54
CA LEU A 92 7.59 -0.65 0.86
C LEU A 92 6.56 -0.08 1.85
N ASP A 93 6.31 -0.80 2.94
CA ASP A 93 5.40 -0.34 3.98
C ASP A 93 5.82 1.04 4.49
N LYS A 94 7.10 1.22 4.85
CA LYS A 94 7.62 2.50 5.34
C LYS A 94 7.46 3.64 4.32
N ILE A 95 7.81 3.39 3.05
CA ILE A 95 7.70 4.40 2.00
C ILE A 95 6.24 4.84 1.83
N TYR A 96 5.31 3.89 1.71
CA TYR A 96 3.91 4.22 1.46
C TYR A 96 3.15 4.71 2.69
N GLN A 97 3.53 4.32 3.91
CA GLN A 97 3.03 4.92 5.16
C GLN A 97 3.45 6.39 5.25
N THR A 98 4.70 6.70 4.90
CA THR A 98 5.19 8.09 4.86
C THR A 98 4.45 8.90 3.80
N ALA A 99 4.28 8.34 2.60
CA ALA A 99 3.50 8.98 1.53
C ALA A 99 2.04 9.20 1.93
N HIS A 100 1.42 8.23 2.61
CA HIS A 100 0.07 8.38 3.17
C HIS A 100 -0.02 9.58 4.12
N GLN A 101 0.93 9.70 5.06
CA GLN A 101 0.96 10.83 6.01
C GLN A 101 1.11 12.17 5.30
N LEU A 102 1.96 12.27 4.28
CA LEU A 102 2.13 13.48 3.49
C LEU A 102 0.86 13.85 2.69
N LEU A 103 0.16 12.88 2.12
CA LEU A 103 -1.05 13.09 1.33
C LEU A 103 -2.28 13.43 2.17
N THR A 104 -2.42 12.80 3.34
CA THR A 104 -3.64 12.89 4.14
C THR A 104 -3.51 13.77 5.38
N HIS A 105 -2.29 14.15 5.74
CA HIS A 105 -1.94 14.81 7.00
C HIS A 105 -2.40 14.05 8.26
N ARG A 106 -2.50 12.72 8.14
CA ARG A 106 -2.90 11.80 9.20
C ARG A 106 -1.95 10.61 9.26
N PRO A 107 -1.74 10.02 10.43
CA PRO A 107 -0.98 8.78 10.51
C PRO A 107 -1.68 7.70 9.68
N GLY A 108 -0.88 6.85 9.06
CA GLY A 108 -1.39 5.69 8.33
C GLY A 108 -1.83 4.57 9.27
N GLY A 109 -1.97 3.38 8.72
CA GLY A 109 -2.41 2.18 9.44
C GLY A 109 -2.57 1.01 8.48
N TRP A 110 -3.09 -0.10 8.98
CA TRP A 110 -3.36 -1.29 8.17
C TRP A 110 -4.82 -1.70 8.27
N PRO A 111 -5.43 -2.13 7.11
CA PRO A 111 -4.80 -2.18 5.79
C PRO A 111 -4.41 -0.79 5.29
N LEU A 112 -3.27 -0.67 4.61
CA LEU A 112 -2.94 0.54 3.88
C LEU A 112 -3.41 0.36 2.43
N THR A 113 -4.20 1.29 1.93
CA THR A 113 -4.73 1.29 0.55
C THR A 113 -4.21 2.52 -0.18
N MET A 114 -3.45 2.28 -1.25
CA MET A 114 -2.84 3.34 -2.04
C MET A 114 -3.18 3.18 -3.52
N PHE A 115 -3.34 4.30 -4.23
CA PHE A 115 -3.50 4.29 -5.68
C PHE A 115 -2.29 4.99 -6.30
N LEU A 116 -1.56 4.25 -7.15
CA LEU A 116 -0.27 4.69 -7.66
C LEU A 116 -0.31 4.91 -9.17
N MET A 117 0.50 5.84 -9.64
CA MET A 117 0.78 6.00 -11.07
C MET A 117 1.55 4.77 -11.58
N PRO A 118 1.21 4.23 -12.77
CA PRO A 118 1.90 3.07 -13.32
C PRO A 118 3.32 3.37 -13.80
N THR A 119 3.65 4.64 -14.03
CA THR A 119 4.91 5.09 -14.62
C THR A 119 6.04 5.19 -13.61
N ASP A 120 5.80 5.81 -12.46
CA ASP A 120 6.81 6.10 -11.45
C ASP A 120 6.42 5.62 -10.05
N HIS A 121 5.28 4.94 -9.93
CA HIS A 121 4.72 4.35 -8.71
C HIS A 121 4.44 5.40 -7.61
N MET A 122 4.36 6.68 -7.98
CA MET A 122 3.99 7.74 -7.04
C MET A 122 2.50 7.66 -6.71
N PRO A 123 2.15 7.69 -5.42
CA PRO A 123 0.76 7.66 -5.02
C PRO A 123 0.07 9.01 -5.25
N PHE A 124 -1.17 8.95 -5.74
CA PHE A 124 -2.02 10.12 -5.94
C PHE A 124 -3.27 10.10 -5.06
N PHE A 125 -3.57 8.95 -4.46
CA PHE A 125 -4.62 8.82 -3.45
C PHE A 125 -4.21 7.79 -2.40
N ALA A 126 -4.59 8.03 -1.14
CA ALA A 126 -4.24 7.21 0.00
C ALA A 126 -5.41 7.09 0.98
N GLY A 127 -5.50 5.94 1.59
CA GLY A 127 -6.40 5.65 2.69
C GLY A 127 -5.99 4.38 3.43
N THR A 128 -6.78 4.01 4.40
CA THR A 128 -6.59 2.76 5.13
C THR A 128 -7.73 1.79 4.81
N TYR A 129 -8.58 1.50 5.75
CA TYR A 129 -9.75 0.68 5.56
C TYR A 129 -10.89 1.47 4.86
N PHE A 130 -11.59 0.84 3.94
CA PHE A 130 -12.82 1.31 3.33
C PHE A 130 -13.93 0.27 3.48
N PRO A 131 -15.10 0.65 4.00
CA PRO A 131 -16.22 -0.28 4.17
C PRO A 131 -16.86 -0.65 2.82
N LYS A 132 -17.48 -1.83 2.73
CA LYS A 132 -18.26 -2.24 1.55
C LYS A 132 -19.44 -1.29 1.26
N GLN A 133 -20.10 -0.79 2.30
CA GLN A 133 -21.19 0.17 2.20
C GLN A 133 -20.84 1.44 2.99
N PRO A 134 -21.39 2.61 2.61
CA PRO A 134 -21.11 3.84 3.33
C PRO A 134 -21.46 3.71 4.81
N ARG A 135 -20.50 3.97 5.71
CA ARG A 135 -20.71 3.99 7.17
C ARG A 135 -19.68 4.86 7.88
N PHE A 136 -20.04 5.35 9.05
CA PHE A 136 -19.15 6.20 9.88
C PHE A 136 -18.62 7.44 9.16
N GLY A 137 -19.40 7.99 8.22
CA GLY A 137 -18.99 9.13 7.40
C GLY A 137 -17.97 8.80 6.31
N MET A 138 -17.63 7.53 6.12
CA MET A 138 -16.75 7.07 5.05
C MET A 138 -17.56 6.64 3.82
N PRO A 139 -17.06 6.92 2.60
CA PRO A 139 -17.66 6.40 1.37
C PRO A 139 -17.49 4.87 1.31
N SER A 140 -18.27 4.20 0.49
CA SER A 140 -18.07 2.78 0.21
C SER A 140 -16.80 2.55 -0.62
N PHE A 141 -16.20 1.36 -0.48
CA PHE A 141 -15.05 1.00 -1.29
C PHE A 141 -15.36 1.02 -2.81
N PRO A 142 -16.51 0.48 -3.28
CA PRO A 142 -16.91 0.65 -4.69
C PRO A 142 -16.99 2.10 -5.17
N ASP A 143 -17.53 3.02 -4.34
CA ASP A 143 -17.56 4.44 -4.70
C ASP A 143 -16.15 5.04 -4.82
N VAL A 144 -15.25 4.67 -3.93
CA VAL A 144 -13.84 5.09 -4.00
C VAL A 144 -13.21 4.58 -5.27
N LEU A 145 -13.35 3.28 -5.59
CA LEU A 145 -12.80 2.68 -6.81
C LEU A 145 -13.30 3.39 -8.08
N GLY A 146 -14.61 3.63 -8.17
CA GLY A 146 -15.21 4.33 -9.31
C GLY A 146 -14.67 5.76 -9.47
N ARG A 147 -14.63 6.53 -8.38
CA ARG A 147 -14.11 7.91 -8.39
C ARG A 147 -12.64 7.97 -8.78
N ILE A 148 -11.82 7.08 -8.24
CA ILE A 148 -10.38 7.02 -8.58
C ILE A 148 -10.17 6.66 -10.05
N ALA A 149 -10.92 5.70 -10.58
CA ALA A 149 -10.87 5.35 -12.00
C ALA A 149 -11.26 6.53 -12.91
N ASP A 150 -12.28 7.31 -12.51
CA ASP A 150 -12.70 8.50 -13.26
C ASP A 150 -11.67 9.63 -13.18
N VAL A 151 -11.13 9.92 -11.99
CA VAL A 151 -10.08 10.92 -11.78
C VAL A 151 -8.84 10.56 -12.59
N TYR A 152 -8.42 9.30 -12.58
CA TYR A 152 -7.26 8.84 -13.36
C TYR A 152 -7.43 9.08 -14.87
N ARG A 153 -8.64 8.86 -15.40
CA ARG A 153 -8.93 9.05 -16.83
C ARG A 153 -9.09 10.50 -17.22
N GLN A 154 -9.70 11.32 -16.37
CA GLN A 154 -10.14 12.67 -16.73
C GLN A 154 -9.19 13.77 -16.25
N HIS A 155 -8.42 13.52 -15.18
CA HIS A 155 -7.61 14.53 -14.51
C HIS A 155 -6.12 14.12 -14.39
N ARG A 156 -5.60 13.40 -15.40
CA ARG A 156 -4.24 12.87 -15.39
C ARG A 156 -3.17 13.92 -15.11
N GLY A 157 -3.28 15.09 -15.76
CA GLY A 157 -2.32 16.18 -15.58
C GLY A 157 -2.32 16.77 -14.17
N ASP A 158 -3.45 16.72 -13.44
CA ASP A 158 -3.53 17.15 -12.04
C ASP A 158 -2.82 16.14 -11.14
N ILE A 159 -3.03 14.85 -11.40
CA ILE A 159 -2.33 13.76 -10.71
C ILE A 159 -0.82 13.88 -10.88
N GLU A 160 -0.33 14.10 -12.10
CA GLU A 160 1.09 14.23 -12.40
C GLU A 160 1.73 15.41 -11.65
N ARG A 161 1.03 16.57 -11.58
CA ARG A 161 1.51 17.72 -10.80
C ARG A 161 1.57 17.43 -9.29
N GLN A 162 0.54 16.78 -8.75
CA GLN A 162 0.53 16.36 -7.35
C GLN A 162 1.64 15.37 -7.04
N SER A 163 1.84 14.37 -7.90
CA SER A 163 2.88 13.36 -7.77
C SER A 163 4.28 13.96 -7.78
N ALA A 164 4.53 14.97 -8.62
CA ALA A 164 5.82 15.67 -8.65
C ALA A 164 6.11 16.39 -7.31
N GLY A 165 5.11 17.05 -6.72
CA GLY A 165 5.25 17.68 -5.39
C GLY A 165 5.53 16.67 -4.28
N LEU A 166 4.80 15.53 -4.28
CA LEU A 166 5.03 14.46 -3.31
C LEU A 166 6.42 13.84 -3.44
N LYS A 167 6.88 13.61 -4.68
CA LYS A 167 8.23 13.09 -4.94
C LYS A 167 9.31 14.00 -4.37
N GLN A 168 9.16 15.31 -4.53
CA GLN A 168 10.08 16.29 -3.96
C GLN A 168 10.05 16.28 -2.44
N ALA A 169 8.85 16.18 -1.83
CA ALA A 169 8.71 16.10 -0.37
C ALA A 169 9.36 14.83 0.20
N LEU A 170 9.16 13.67 -0.45
CA LEU A 170 9.78 12.41 -0.05
C LEU A 170 11.31 12.46 -0.16
N ALA A 171 11.84 13.05 -1.25
CA ALA A 171 13.29 13.22 -1.42
C ALA A 171 13.91 14.09 -0.32
N GLY A 172 13.17 15.11 0.15
CA GLY A 172 13.60 15.97 1.25
C GLY A 172 13.65 15.29 2.64
N LEU A 173 12.99 14.13 2.80
CA LEU A 173 13.03 13.35 4.04
C LEU A 173 14.24 12.42 4.12
N SER A 174 14.93 12.15 3.02
CA SER A 174 16.15 11.36 3.02
C SER A 174 17.28 12.21 3.62
N PRO A 175 17.98 11.72 4.65
CA PRO A 175 19.14 12.43 5.16
C PRO A 175 20.18 12.57 4.03
N PRO A 176 20.92 13.68 3.98
CA PRO A 176 22.00 13.82 3.01
C PRO A 176 23.00 12.67 3.21
N VAL A 177 23.43 12.06 2.12
CA VAL A 177 24.50 11.06 2.16
C VAL A 177 25.77 11.80 2.57
N SER A 178 26.28 11.53 3.77
CA SER A 178 27.60 11.99 4.17
C SER A 178 28.64 11.06 3.56
N GLU A 179 29.63 11.61 2.87
CA GLU A 179 30.80 10.84 2.41
C GLU A 179 31.82 10.63 3.56
N ASP A 180 31.64 11.31 4.67
CA ASP A 180 32.53 11.21 5.84
C ASP A 180 32.15 9.97 6.68
N ASP A 181 33.15 9.26 7.14
CA ASP A 181 32.98 8.19 8.15
C ASP A 181 32.41 8.86 9.43
N PRO A 182 31.21 8.47 9.89
CA PRO A 182 30.58 9.07 11.06
C PRO A 182 31.38 8.85 12.35
N GLY A 183 32.41 8.01 12.35
CA GLY A 183 33.15 7.68 13.54
C GLY A 183 32.29 7.06 14.66
N PRO A 184 32.80 6.94 15.89
CA PRO A 184 32.05 6.35 17.01
C PRO A 184 31.04 7.32 17.68
N GLY A 185 31.06 8.62 17.32
CA GLY A 185 30.24 9.67 17.95
C GLY A 185 28.73 9.35 17.94
N PRO A 186 28.08 9.07 16.79
CA PRO A 186 26.65 8.79 16.71
C PRO A 186 26.22 7.58 17.54
N LEU A 187 27.06 6.54 17.63
CA LEU A 187 26.80 5.36 18.46
C LEU A 187 26.81 5.72 19.95
N GLY A 188 27.76 6.58 20.38
CA GLY A 188 27.84 7.09 21.75
C GLY A 188 26.62 7.94 22.13
N GLU A 189 26.17 8.79 21.23
CA GLU A 189 24.96 9.60 21.42
C GLU A 189 23.70 8.76 21.51
N ALA A 190 23.53 7.79 20.59
CA ALA A 190 22.39 6.86 20.60
C ALA A 190 22.36 6.04 21.91
N ARG A 191 23.51 5.52 22.35
CA ARG A 191 23.62 4.82 23.64
C ARG A 191 23.21 5.72 24.80
N THR A 192 23.71 6.94 24.86
CA THR A 192 23.38 7.88 25.93
C THR A 192 21.89 8.25 25.94
N SER A 193 21.26 8.34 24.75
CA SER A 193 19.83 8.57 24.63
C SER A 193 19.03 7.40 25.14
N LEU A 194 19.38 6.18 24.77
CA LEU A 194 18.72 4.95 25.22
C LEU A 194 18.89 4.74 26.73
N ASP A 195 20.08 5.00 27.28
CA ASP A 195 20.35 4.91 28.73
C ASP A 195 19.47 5.87 29.55
N ARG A 196 19.09 7.04 28.99
CA ARG A 196 18.19 8.00 29.66
C ARG A 196 16.72 7.58 29.63
N GLU A 197 16.33 6.82 28.61
CA GLU A 197 14.96 6.35 28.43
C GLU A 197 14.74 4.97 29.09
N PHE A 198 15.81 4.32 29.52
CA PHE A 198 15.74 3.03 30.17
C PHE A 198 15.20 3.17 31.60
N ASP A 199 14.15 2.42 31.91
CA ASP A 199 13.51 2.40 33.22
C ASP A 199 14.09 1.27 34.09
N ASP A 200 15.12 1.60 34.88
CA ASP A 200 15.78 0.64 35.78
C ASP A 200 14.85 0.12 36.91
N ALA A 201 13.69 0.76 37.11
CA ALA A 201 12.81 0.41 38.22
C ALA A 201 11.83 -0.71 37.88
N HIS A 202 11.65 -1.05 36.59
CA HIS A 202 10.64 -1.99 36.11
C HIS A 202 11.24 -3.16 35.31
N VAL A 203 12.54 -3.46 35.51
CA VAL A 203 13.21 -4.63 34.91
C VAL A 203 13.22 -5.82 35.86
#